data_78369078eafcc40aeb6332b9b9a40f4e
#
_entry.id   78369078eafcc40aeb6332b9b9a40f4e
#
_cell.length_a   1.000
_cell.length_b   1.000
_cell.length_c   1.000
_cell.angle_alpha   90.00
_cell.angle_beta   90.00
_cell.angle_gamma   90.00
#
_symmetry.space_group_name_H-M   'P 1'
#
loop_
_entity.id
_entity.type
_entity.pdbx_description
1 polymer ?
#
loop_
_entity_poly.entity_id
_entity_poly.type
_entity_poly.pdbx_seq_one_letter_code
_entity_poly.pdbx_strand_id
1 'polypeptide(L)'
;MTQDGISQMGLLFGPKNGGFDGAPSNYSLKTGDIITRYGKETGRYASPKGVEFNQRSLAPGTELTRMYTYRVVKPITVKAGIAAPFFGASGGGIQYLFDKSIYWYIKNGYLERLP
;
A
#
# COMPACT_ATOMS: atom_id res chain seq x y z
N MET A 1 5.44 -7.85 11.95
CA MET A 1 5.30 -7.54 11.31
C MET A 1 5.72 -7.28 10.42
N THR A 2 5.94 -6.96 10.40
CA THR A 2 6.17 -6.26 9.84
C THR A 2 6.04 -6.26 8.90
N GLN A 3 5.36 -6.94 8.67
CA GLN A 3 5.17 -6.41 7.70
C GLN A 3 6.30 -6.00 7.03
N ASP A 4 6.76 -5.65 6.54
CA ASP A 4 7.98 -5.01 6.21
C ASP A 4 8.48 -4.33 7.46
N GLY A 5 9.66 -3.80 7.46
CA GLY A 5 10.21 -3.17 8.64
C GLY A 5 9.34 -2.05 9.17
N ILE A 6 8.57 -1.45 8.29
CA ILE A 6 7.64 -0.39 8.70
C ILE A 6 6.54 -0.94 9.55
N SER A 7 6.05 -2.13 9.25
CA SER A 7 5.03 -2.77 10.07
C SER A 7 5.52 -3.02 11.48
N GLN A 8 6.75 -3.47 11.60
CA GLN A 8 7.32 -3.68 12.91
C GLN A 8 7.39 -2.39 13.69
N MET A 9 7.82 -1.33 13.04
CA MET A 9 7.80 0.00 13.65
C MET A 9 6.38 0.44 13.96
N GLY A 10 5.45 0.14 13.10
CA GLY A 10 4.05 0.50 13.28
C GLY A 10 3.46 -0.06 14.54
N LEU A 11 3.87 -1.27 14.96
CA LEU A 11 3.39 -1.85 16.21
C LEU A 11 3.85 -1.05 17.43
N LEU A 12 5.02 -0.39 17.35
CA LEU A 12 5.58 0.37 18.46
C LEU A 12 5.32 1.85 18.35
N PHE A 13 5.36 2.40 17.14
CA PHE A 13 5.36 3.85 16.92
C PHE A 13 4.37 4.31 15.86
N GLY A 14 3.76 3.38 15.16
CA GLY A 14 2.84 3.70 14.07
C GLY A 14 1.37 3.74 14.51
N PRO A 15 0.48 4.06 13.58
CA PRO A 15 -0.95 4.08 13.87
C PRO A 15 -1.51 2.67 14.08
N LYS A 16 -2.62 2.59 14.77
CA LYS A 16 -3.34 1.34 14.96
C LYS A 16 -3.94 0.85 13.64
N ASN A 17 -4.44 -0.37 13.61
CA ASN A 17 -5.11 -0.98 12.46
C ASN A 17 -4.23 -1.01 11.21
N GLY A 18 -2.92 -1.22 11.38
CA GLY A 18 -2.00 -1.32 10.24
C GLY A 18 -1.90 -0.04 9.43
N GLY A 19 -2.15 1.10 10.05
CA GLY A 19 -2.09 2.39 9.39
C GLY A 19 -3.43 2.84 8.81
N PHE A 20 -4.50 2.08 9.02
CA PHE A 20 -5.84 2.48 8.58
C PHE A 20 -6.54 3.34 9.63
N ASP A 21 -7.31 4.29 9.16
CA ASP A 21 -8.21 5.08 10.00
C ASP A 21 -9.48 4.24 10.16
N GLY A 22 -9.58 3.54 11.29
CA GLY A 22 -10.63 2.58 11.51
C GLY A 22 -10.32 1.22 10.91
N ALA A 23 -11.26 0.31 10.97
CA ALA A 23 -11.09 -1.04 10.46
C ALA A 23 -11.19 -1.06 8.94
N PRO A 24 -10.24 -1.68 8.23
CA PRO A 24 -10.35 -1.81 6.79
C PRO A 24 -11.38 -2.86 6.41
N SER A 25 -11.85 -2.80 5.17
CA SER A 25 -12.81 -3.75 4.62
C SER A 25 -12.20 -4.54 3.49
N ASN A 26 -12.74 -5.73 3.25
CA ASN A 26 -12.35 -6.50 2.07
C ASN A 26 -12.75 -5.74 0.81
N TYR A 27 -11.87 -5.74 -0.18
CA TYR A 27 -12.11 -5.09 -1.45
C TYR A 27 -11.47 -5.90 -2.56
N SER A 28 -12.15 -6.04 -3.67
CA SER A 28 -11.64 -6.79 -4.81
C SER A 28 -11.11 -5.83 -5.86
N LEU A 29 -9.78 -5.84 -6.05
CA LEU A 29 -9.16 -5.15 -7.18
C LEU A 29 -9.52 -5.91 -8.44
N LYS A 30 -9.93 -5.16 -9.49
CA LYS A 30 -10.40 -5.76 -10.74
C LYS A 30 -9.32 -5.68 -11.79
N THR A 31 -9.38 -6.59 -12.75
CA THR A 31 -8.52 -6.55 -13.94
C THR A 31 -8.61 -5.17 -14.58
N GLY A 32 -7.47 -4.56 -14.82
CA GLY A 32 -7.37 -3.23 -15.41
C GLY A 32 -7.21 -2.10 -14.43
N ASP A 33 -7.43 -2.34 -13.14
CA ASP A 33 -7.21 -1.32 -12.12
C ASP A 33 -5.74 -0.92 -12.08
N ILE A 34 -5.47 0.36 -11.86
CA ILE A 34 -4.11 0.90 -11.76
C ILE A 34 -3.84 1.28 -10.33
N ILE A 35 -2.75 0.73 -9.79
CA ILE A 35 -2.34 1.01 -8.41
C ILE A 35 -0.89 1.49 -8.41
N THR A 36 -0.51 2.19 -7.34
CA THR A 36 0.84 2.73 -7.20
C THR A 36 1.40 2.41 -5.82
N ARG A 37 2.74 2.32 -5.77
CA ARG A 37 3.45 2.07 -4.52
C ARG A 37 4.78 2.82 -4.51
N TYR A 38 5.14 3.38 -3.38
CA TYR A 38 6.49 3.92 -3.14
C TYR A 38 7.33 2.86 -2.45
N GLY A 39 8.57 2.68 -2.93
CA GLY A 39 9.53 1.83 -2.25
C GLY A 39 9.59 0.42 -2.79
N LYS A 40 10.31 -0.43 -2.07
CA LYS A 40 10.62 -1.80 -2.50
C LYS A 40 9.37 -2.65 -2.62
N GLU A 41 9.40 -3.56 -3.58
CA GLU A 41 8.26 -4.45 -3.85
C GLU A 41 8.12 -5.58 -2.84
N THR A 42 8.99 -5.63 -1.84
CA THR A 42 8.85 -6.56 -0.73
C THR A 42 7.74 -6.16 0.23
N GLY A 43 7.27 -4.91 0.16
CA GLY A 43 6.16 -4.45 0.99
C GLY A 43 4.81 -4.93 0.49
N ARG A 44 3.76 -4.67 1.27
CA ARG A 44 2.42 -5.18 1.02
C ARG A 44 1.36 -4.10 0.88
N TYR A 45 1.75 -2.83 0.82
CA TYR A 45 0.80 -1.72 0.72
C TYR A 45 0.90 -1.05 -0.63
N ALA A 46 -0.24 -0.62 -1.15
CA ALA A 46 -0.34 0.18 -2.36
C ALA A 46 -1.56 1.08 -2.26
N SER A 47 -1.69 2.00 -3.22
CA SER A 47 -2.83 2.92 -3.27
C SER A 47 -3.33 3.03 -4.71
N PRO A 48 -4.57 3.48 -4.92
CA PRO A 48 -5.03 3.78 -6.27
C PRO A 48 -4.13 4.85 -6.91
N LYS A 49 -4.08 4.83 -8.22
CA LYS A 49 -3.41 5.89 -8.97
C LYS A 49 -4.00 7.24 -8.57
N GLY A 50 -3.14 8.23 -8.35
CA GLY A 50 -3.56 9.58 -8.03
C GLY A 50 -3.55 9.93 -6.55
N VAL A 51 -3.40 8.94 -5.67
CA VAL A 51 -3.25 9.23 -4.24
C VAL A 51 -1.86 9.81 -4.03
N GLU A 52 -1.78 11.00 -3.44
CA GLU A 52 -0.53 11.70 -3.25
C GLU A 52 0.27 11.10 -2.10
N PHE A 53 1.58 11.33 -2.11
CA PHE A 53 2.48 10.79 -1.10
C PHE A 53 2.00 11.12 0.32
N ASN A 54 1.64 12.38 0.57
CA ASN A 54 1.26 12.82 1.91
C ASN A 54 -0.03 12.14 2.41
N GLN A 55 -0.88 11.71 1.49
CA GLN A 55 -2.13 11.04 1.84
C GLN A 55 -1.95 9.58 2.22
N ARG A 56 -0.74 9.04 2.07
CA ARG A 56 -0.44 7.62 2.33
C ARG A 56 0.14 7.37 3.72
N SER A 57 0.56 8.41 4.42
CA SER A 57 1.16 8.33 5.77
C SER A 57 2.33 7.34 5.82
N LEU A 58 3.21 7.41 4.85
CA LEU A 58 4.37 6.54 4.75
C LEU A 58 5.50 7.00 5.67
N ALA A 59 6.40 6.08 6.01
CA ALA A 59 7.52 6.38 6.88
C ALA A 59 8.42 7.48 6.30
N PRO A 60 9.07 8.29 7.15
CA PRO A 60 9.99 9.33 6.68
C PRO A 60 11.08 8.72 5.80
N GLY A 61 11.42 9.41 4.72
CA GLY A 61 12.41 8.96 3.75
C GLY A 61 11.82 8.16 2.59
N THR A 62 10.60 7.67 2.71
CA THR A 62 9.97 6.90 1.63
C THR A 62 9.76 7.75 0.39
N GLU A 63 9.58 9.07 0.56
CA GLU A 63 9.43 9.98 -0.58
C GLU A 63 10.67 10.02 -1.48
N LEU A 64 11.82 9.59 -0.97
CA LEU A 64 13.05 9.54 -1.74
C LEU A 64 13.16 8.27 -2.57
N THR A 65 12.21 7.35 -2.41
CA THR A 65 12.21 6.10 -3.17
C THR A 65 11.39 6.27 -4.44
N ARG A 66 11.56 5.31 -5.34
CA ARG A 66 10.82 5.31 -6.59
C ARG A 66 9.36 4.96 -6.36
N MET A 67 8.45 5.63 -7.06
CA MET A 67 7.05 5.22 -7.14
C MET A 67 6.89 4.26 -8.31
N TYR A 68 6.32 3.10 -8.03
CA TYR A 68 6.01 2.10 -9.05
C TYR A 68 4.52 2.14 -9.36
N THR A 69 4.20 1.91 -10.63
CA THR A 69 2.83 1.82 -11.11
C THR A 69 2.57 0.40 -11.61
N TYR A 70 1.43 -0.15 -11.27
CA TYR A 70 1.06 -1.51 -11.66
C TYR A 70 -0.34 -1.54 -12.24
N ARG A 71 -0.54 -2.48 -13.17
CA ARG A 71 -1.88 -2.82 -13.63
C ARG A 71 -2.27 -4.17 -13.06
N VAL A 72 -3.50 -4.27 -12.55
CA VAL A 72 -4.05 -5.52 -12.06
C VAL A 72 -4.41 -6.39 -13.28
N VAL A 73 -3.85 -7.59 -13.33
CA VAL A 73 -4.08 -8.55 -14.43
C VAL A 73 -5.17 -9.55 -14.06
N LYS A 74 -5.14 -10.01 -12.80
CA LYS A 74 -6.16 -10.93 -12.27
C LYS A 74 -6.73 -10.33 -10.99
N PRO A 75 -8.01 -10.55 -10.70
CA PRO A 75 -8.61 -9.99 -9.49
C PRO A 75 -7.83 -10.38 -8.23
N ILE A 76 -7.70 -9.43 -7.31
CA ILE A 76 -6.98 -9.63 -6.06
C ILE A 76 -7.85 -9.09 -4.93
N THR A 77 -8.11 -9.91 -3.92
CA THR A 77 -8.80 -9.44 -2.72
C THR A 77 -7.78 -8.83 -1.77
N VAL A 78 -8.03 -7.62 -1.33
CA VAL A 78 -7.18 -6.87 -0.41
C VAL A 78 -8.01 -6.32 0.73
N LYS A 79 -7.35 -5.81 1.76
CA LYS A 79 -7.99 -4.95 2.75
C LYS A 79 -7.85 -3.52 2.27
N ALA A 80 -8.94 -2.78 2.24
CA ALA A 80 -8.94 -1.40 1.78
C ALA A 80 -9.54 -0.49 2.83
N GLY A 81 -9.01 0.72 2.92
CA GLY A 81 -9.50 1.72 3.85
C GLY A 81 -8.75 3.04 3.64
N ILE A 82 -9.00 3.96 4.55
CA ILE A 82 -8.38 5.29 4.51
C ILE A 82 -7.12 5.25 5.35
N ALA A 83 -6.03 5.83 4.83
CA ALA A 83 -4.78 5.92 5.59
C ALA A 83 -4.95 6.92 6.72
N ALA A 84 -4.60 6.50 7.95
CA ALA A 84 -4.65 7.39 9.10
C ALA A 84 -3.51 8.41 9.02
N PRO A 85 -3.69 9.63 9.57
CA PRO A 85 -2.59 10.59 9.65
C PRO A 85 -1.47 10.03 10.53
N PHE A 86 -0.24 10.09 10.05
CA PHE A 86 0.90 9.66 10.83
C PHE A 86 2.19 10.16 10.18
N PHE A 87 3.30 10.18 10.93
CA PHE A 87 4.61 10.66 10.44
C PHE A 87 4.54 12.08 9.90
N GLY A 88 3.66 12.93 10.45
CA GLY A 88 3.47 14.29 9.96
C GLY A 88 2.70 14.38 8.65
N ALA A 89 2.24 13.28 8.10
CA ALA A 89 1.45 13.24 6.88
C ALA A 89 -0.04 13.38 7.20
N SER A 90 -0.79 13.94 6.26
CA SER A 90 -2.21 14.17 6.44
C SER A 90 -3.03 12.88 6.47
N GLY A 91 -2.57 11.85 5.79
CA GLY A 91 -3.40 10.68 5.56
C GLY A 91 -4.57 11.00 4.67
N GLY A 92 -5.62 10.21 4.75
CA GLY A 92 -6.88 10.46 4.04
C GLY A 92 -6.98 9.82 2.67
N GLY A 93 -5.88 9.31 2.13
CA GLY A 93 -5.91 8.59 0.88
C GLY A 93 -6.32 7.14 1.07
N ILE A 94 -6.88 6.53 0.04
CA ILE A 94 -7.20 5.11 0.08
C ILE A 94 -5.91 4.31 0.03
N GLN A 95 -5.81 3.28 0.88
CA GLN A 95 -4.69 2.35 0.80
C GLN A 95 -5.20 0.92 0.79
N TYR A 96 -4.43 0.07 0.16
CA TYR A 96 -4.70 -1.37 0.05
C TYR A 96 -3.61 -2.14 0.78
N LEU A 97 -4.01 -3.10 1.58
CA LEU A 97 -3.08 -4.04 2.22
C LEU A 97 -3.27 -5.40 1.58
N PHE A 98 -2.18 -5.93 1.03
CA PHE A 98 -2.17 -7.22 0.34
C PHE A 98 -1.74 -8.32 1.31
N ASP A 99 -2.17 -9.54 1.06
CA ASP A 99 -1.79 -10.70 1.89
C ASP A 99 -0.33 -11.10 1.70
N LYS A 100 0.21 -10.86 0.52
CA LYS A 100 1.58 -11.18 0.15
C LYS A 100 2.30 -9.91 -0.26
N SER A 101 3.61 -10.01 -0.52
CA SER A 101 4.35 -8.87 -1.05
C SER A 101 3.88 -8.53 -2.46
N ILE A 102 4.05 -7.27 -2.83
CA ILE A 102 3.74 -6.84 -4.21
C ILE A 102 4.53 -7.69 -5.20
N TYR A 103 5.79 -7.99 -4.90
CA TYR A 103 6.63 -8.83 -5.76
C TYR A 103 6.01 -10.21 -6.00
N TRP A 104 5.40 -10.80 -4.95
CA TRP A 104 4.74 -12.11 -5.10
C TRP A 104 3.64 -12.05 -6.17
N TYR A 105 2.84 -10.97 -6.17
CA TYR A 105 1.76 -10.82 -7.15
C TYR A 105 2.30 -10.60 -8.55
N ILE A 106 3.42 -9.89 -8.70
CA ILE A 106 4.05 -9.72 -9.99
C ILE A 106 4.53 -11.07 -10.50
N LYS A 107 5.24 -11.80 -9.66
CA LYS A 107 5.85 -13.07 -10.04
C LYS A 107 4.79 -14.12 -10.39
N ASN A 108 3.62 -14.04 -9.77
CA ASN A 108 2.55 -15.00 -9.99
C ASN A 108 1.49 -14.52 -10.99
N GLY A 109 1.76 -13.45 -11.71
CA GLY A 109 0.93 -13.03 -12.83
C GLY A 109 -0.32 -12.24 -12.46
N TYR A 110 -0.42 -11.73 -11.24
CA TYR A 110 -1.57 -10.92 -10.81
C TYR A 110 -1.37 -9.44 -11.07
N LEU A 111 -0.14 -8.98 -11.04
CA LEU A 111 0.20 -7.57 -11.27
C LEU A 111 1.25 -7.47 -12.37
N GLU A 112 1.18 -6.40 -13.13
CA GLU A 112 2.13 -6.08 -14.18
C GLU A 112 2.71 -4.70 -13.91
N ARG A 113 4.05 -4.58 -13.87
CA ARG A 113 4.69 -3.26 -13.73
C ARG A 113 4.45 -2.46 -15.01
N LEU A 114 4.11 -1.20 -14.85
CA LEU A 114 4.00 -0.27 -15.97
C LEU A 114 5.23 0.64 -15.99
N PRO A 115 5.61 1.12 -17.21
CA PRO A 115 6.76 2.01 -17.34
C PRO A 115 6.56 3.31 -16.56
#